data_fd9fbf5d16d4af1c5cc35b817e922ec4
#
_entry.id   fd9fbf5d16d4af1c5cc35b817e922ec4
#
_cell.length_a   1.000
_cell.length_b   1.000
_cell.length_c   1.000
_cell.angle_alpha   90.00
_cell.angle_beta   90.00
_cell.angle_gamma   90.00
#
_symmetry.space_group_name_H-M   'P 1'
#
loop_
_entity.id
_entity.type
_entity.pdbx_description
1 polymer ?
#
loop_
_entity_poly.entity_id
_entity_poly.type
_entity_poly.pdbx_seq_one_letter_code
_entity_poly.pdbx_strand_id
1 'polypeptide(L)' 'MATRGDDLNELAQDISTAITKARRLNLPTSAYILSMVLVEVSEALKAVADEEEHEEGDAAG' A
#
# COMPACT_ATOMS: atom_id res chain seq x y z
N MET A 1 11.72 -5.33 14.61
CA MET A 1 11.07 -4.04 14.76
C MET A 1 10.42 -3.63 13.46
N ALA A 2 9.17 -3.17 13.50
CA ALA A 2 8.46 -2.83 12.27
C ALA A 2 9.00 -1.53 11.68
N THR A 3 9.18 -1.51 10.37
CA THR A 3 9.58 -0.31 9.65
C THR A 3 8.36 0.34 9.04
N ARG A 4 8.53 1.54 8.51
CA ARG A 4 7.44 2.18 7.78
C ARG A 4 6.98 1.32 6.60
N GLY A 5 7.92 0.69 5.89
CA GLY A 5 7.58 -0.22 4.80
C GLY A 5 6.77 -1.41 5.27
N ASP A 6 7.14 -1.98 6.41
CA ASP A 6 6.39 -3.12 6.97
C ASP A 6 4.98 -2.70 7.35
N ASP A 7 4.84 -1.55 7.99
CA ASP A 7 3.53 -1.04 8.39
C ASP A 7 2.66 -0.74 7.16
N LEU A 8 3.25 -0.18 6.11
CA LEU A 8 2.52 0.10 4.88
C LEU A 8 2.06 -1.19 4.19
N ASN A 9 2.89 -2.22 4.19
CA ASN A 9 2.51 -3.51 3.64
C ASN A 9 1.34 -4.12 4.41
N GLU A 10 1.39 -4.05 5.71
CA GLU A 10 0.31 -4.57 6.55
C GLU A 10 -0.98 -3.80 6.29
N LEU A 11 -0.88 -2.48 6.21
CA LEU A 11 -2.04 -1.65 5.90
C LEU A 11 -2.62 -2.01 4.53
N ALA A 12 -1.76 -2.22 3.53
CA ALA A 12 -2.23 -2.60 2.19
C ALA A 12 -3.01 -3.90 2.22
N GLN A 13 -2.55 -4.88 3.00
CA GLN A 13 -3.25 -6.15 3.14
C GLN A 13 -4.59 -5.97 3.83
N ASP A 14 -4.63 -5.15 4.88
CA ASP A 14 -5.89 -4.87 5.58
C ASP A 14 -6.89 -4.21 4.66
N ILE A 15 -6.44 -3.27 3.83
CA ILE A 15 -7.32 -2.59 2.88
C ILE A 15 -7.83 -3.56 1.83
N SER A 16 -6.97 -4.43 1.31
CA SER A 16 -7.38 -5.43 0.34
C SER A 16 -8.48 -6.35 0.90
N THR A 17 -8.32 -6.75 2.15
CA THR A 17 -9.34 -7.56 2.83
C THR A 17 -10.64 -6.77 2.97
N ALA A 18 -10.53 -5.49 3.33
CA ALA A 18 -11.70 -4.64 3.49
C ALA A 18 -12.44 -4.46 2.17
N ILE A 19 -11.72 -4.33 1.06
CA ILE A 19 -12.34 -4.23 -0.27
C ILE A 19 -13.15 -5.49 -0.57
N THR A 20 -12.58 -6.65 -0.31
CA THR A 20 -13.26 -7.91 -0.55
C THR A 20 -14.54 -8.00 0.28
N LYS A 21 -14.47 -7.62 1.55
CA LYS A 21 -15.63 -7.61 2.42
C LYS A 21 -16.70 -6.63 1.97
N ALA A 22 -16.27 -5.45 1.53
CA ALA A 22 -17.20 -4.44 1.05
C ALA A 22 -17.96 -4.93 -0.18
N ARG A 23 -17.28 -5.64 -1.08
CA ARG A 23 -17.91 -6.21 -2.26
C ARG A 23 -18.92 -7.29 -1.88
N ARG A 24 -18.57 -8.15 -0.94
CA ARG A 24 -19.50 -9.18 -0.46
C ARG A 24 -20.76 -8.60 0.14
N LEU A 25 -20.61 -7.46 0.79
CA LEU A 25 -21.74 -6.80 1.45
C LEU A 25 -22.49 -5.85 0.52
N ASN A 26 -22.11 -5.83 -0.75
CA ASN A 26 -22.73 -4.97 -1.76
C ASN A 26 -22.61 -3.50 -1.39
N LEU A 27 -21.38 -3.09 -1.07
CA LEU A 27 -21.06 -1.69 -0.76
C LEU A 27 -20.12 -1.16 -1.83
N PRO A 28 -20.63 -0.89 -3.05
CA PRO A 28 -19.76 -0.52 -4.17
C PRO A 28 -19.03 0.80 -3.95
N THR A 29 -19.69 1.77 -3.34
CA THR A 29 -19.04 3.05 -3.08
C THR A 29 -17.90 2.89 -2.09
N SER A 30 -18.12 2.12 -1.03
CA SER A 30 -17.07 1.85 -0.04
C SER A 30 -15.90 1.11 -0.68
N ALA A 31 -16.20 0.11 -1.51
CA ALA A 31 -15.15 -0.63 -2.21
C ALA A 31 -14.34 0.29 -3.12
N TYR A 32 -15.01 1.22 -3.80
CA TYR A 32 -14.32 2.16 -4.67
C TYR A 32 -13.41 3.09 -3.88
N ILE A 33 -13.91 3.65 -2.79
CA ILE A 33 -13.12 4.55 -1.95
C ILE A 33 -11.92 3.81 -1.36
N LEU A 34 -12.13 2.59 -0.90
CA LEU A 34 -11.04 1.77 -0.38
C LEU A 34 -9.99 1.48 -1.46
N SER A 35 -10.41 1.32 -2.71
CA SER A 35 -9.47 1.13 -3.82
C SER A 35 -8.59 2.35 -3.99
N MET A 36 -9.15 3.55 -3.83
CA MET A 36 -8.37 4.78 -3.90
C MET A 36 -7.38 4.87 -2.74
N VAL A 37 -7.79 4.44 -1.55
CA VAL A 37 -6.90 4.39 -0.40
C VAL A 37 -5.73 3.43 -0.68
N LEU A 38 -6.04 2.29 -1.29
CA LEU A 38 -5.00 1.31 -1.62
C LEU A 38 -3.99 1.88 -2.61
N VAL A 39 -4.44 2.68 -3.56
CA VAL A 39 -3.54 3.36 -4.49
C VAL A 39 -2.57 4.26 -3.73
N GLU A 40 -3.07 5.05 -2.78
CA GLU A 40 -2.23 5.93 -2.00
C GLU A 40 -1.18 5.14 -1.19
N VAL A 41 -1.61 4.06 -0.56
CA VAL A 41 -0.70 3.21 0.21
C VAL A 41 0.35 2.57 -0.70
N SER A 42 -0.06 2.12 -1.88
CA SER A 42 0.86 1.52 -2.85
C SER A 42 1.91 2.53 -3.31
N GLU A 43 1.51 3.77 -3.51
CA GLU A 43 2.45 4.82 -3.89
C GLU A 43 3.41 5.14 -2.75
N ALA A 44 2.93 5.11 -1.52
CA ALA A 44 3.80 5.31 -0.36
C ALA A 44 4.83 4.18 -0.25
N LEU A 45 4.40 2.94 -0.50
CA LEU A 45 5.31 1.79 -0.53
C LEU A 45 6.37 1.95 -1.61
N LYS A 46 5.95 2.40 -2.77
CA LYS A 46 6.87 2.62 -3.89
C LYS A 46 7.89 3.69 -3.53
N ALA A 47 7.46 4.75 -2.86
CA ALA A 47 8.37 5.81 -2.44
C ALA A 47 9.43 5.29 -1.47
N VAL A 48 9.04 4.42 -0.53
CA VAL A 48 9.98 3.81 0.40
C VAL A 48 10.97 2.92 -0.35
N ALA A 49 10.48 2.12 -1.29
CA ALA A 49 11.34 1.25 -2.10
C ALA A 49 12.28 2.05 -2.97
N ASP A 50 11.79 3.14 -3.56
CA ASP A 50 12.61 4.01 -4.39
C ASP A 50 13.75 4.64 -3.58
N GLU A 51 13.48 5.04 -2.35
CA GLU A 51 14.51 5.58 -1.48
C GLU A 51 15.62 4.55 -1.25
N GLU A 52 15.24 3.31 -0.97
CA GLU A 52 16.21 2.24 -0.76
C GLU A 52 16.99 1.95 -2.03
N GLU A 53 16.31 1.88 -3.16
CA GLU A 53 16.96 1.66 -4.44
C GLU A 53 17.87 2.80 -4.80
N HIS A 54 17.49 4.02 -4.47
CA HIS A 54 18.30 5.20 -4.76
C HIS A 54 19.64 5.12 -4.05
N GLU A 55 19.64 4.69 -2.82
CA GLU A 55 20.87 4.52 -2.07
C GLU A 55 21.77 3.49 -2.73
N GLU A 56 21.19 2.37 -3.16
CA GLU A 56 21.94 1.34 -3.85
C GLU A 56 22.44 1.84 -5.20
N GLY A 57 21.62 2.59 -5.90
CA GLY A 57 21.99 3.17 -7.17
C GLY A 57 23.17 4.09 -7.05
N ASP A 58 23.20 4.91 -6.03
CA ASP A 58 24.29 5.80 -5.78
C ASP A 58 25.60 5.03 -5.52
N ALA A 59 25.50 3.96 -4.75
CA ALA A 59 26.65 3.13 -4.47
C ALA A 59 27.16 2.44 -5.72
N ALA A 60 26.24 2.04 -6.59
CA ALA A 60 26.60 1.38 -7.83
C ALA A 60 27.09 2.37 -8.88
N GLY A 61 26.57 3.58 -8.80
CA GLY A 61 26.94 4.60 -9.74
C GLY A 61 28.28 5.21 -9.46
#